data_017ad6d6b4a4aad9109058b3e53b5540
#
_entry.id   017ad6d6b4a4aad9109058b3e53b5540
#
_cell.length_a   1.000
_cell.length_b   1.000
_cell.length_c   1.000
_cell.angle_alpha   90.00
_cell.angle_beta   90.00
_cell.angle_gamma   90.00
#
_symmetry.space_group_name_H-M   'P 1'
#
loop_
_entity.id
_entity.type
_entity.pdbx_description
1 polymer ?
#
loop_
_entity_poly.entity_id
_entity_poly.type
_entity_poly.pdbx_seq_one_letter_code
_entity_poly.pdbx_strand_id
1 'polypeptide(L)'
;MKILKDSVNDFFKWVKGTELVELDDIDVSEDPVRPELTLGFRIQHDRKIFGLKYENEIEAIICVAFCPEVPYSVREMDYMSRVKDGKCAIAYTVWSRKRGAGKEIVNKLGEWAKKNKMDRLVTLSPLTPMATHFHIKNGAKQVHINEETQNFEYDIK
;
A
#
# COMPACT_ATOMS: atom_id res chain seq x y z
N MET A 1 24.03 -7.21 -18.81
CA MET A 1 24.72 -7.07 -17.52
C MET A 1 23.86 -6.35 -16.48
N LYS A 2 23.14 -5.31 -16.86
CA LYS A 2 22.23 -4.61 -15.95
C LYS A 2 21.10 -5.52 -15.41
N ILE A 3 20.52 -6.35 -16.26
CA ILE A 3 19.46 -7.31 -15.86
C ILE A 3 20.01 -8.32 -14.85
N LEU A 4 21.19 -8.85 -15.12
CA LEU A 4 21.84 -9.80 -14.19
C LEU A 4 22.15 -9.17 -12.84
N LYS A 5 22.61 -7.92 -12.84
CA LYS A 5 22.93 -7.18 -11.62
C LYS A 5 21.66 -6.94 -10.79
N ASP A 6 20.55 -6.53 -11.45
CA ASP A 6 19.27 -6.33 -10.77
C ASP A 6 18.77 -7.64 -10.17
N SER A 7 18.87 -8.76 -10.89
CA SER A 7 18.47 -10.08 -10.39
C SER A 7 19.30 -10.52 -9.18
N VAL A 8 20.60 -10.24 -9.18
CA VAL A 8 21.48 -10.55 -8.06
C VAL A 8 21.12 -9.71 -6.84
N ASN A 9 20.85 -8.42 -7.03
CA ASN A 9 20.42 -7.54 -5.94
C ASN A 9 19.09 -8.01 -5.34
N ASP A 10 18.13 -8.41 -6.18
CA ASP A 10 16.84 -8.93 -5.72
C ASP A 10 17.02 -10.22 -4.94
N PHE A 11 17.91 -11.12 -5.40
CA PHE A 11 18.23 -12.35 -4.69
C PHE A 11 18.81 -12.07 -3.29
N PHE A 12 19.75 -11.13 -3.19
CA PHE A 12 20.36 -10.77 -1.89
C PHE A 12 19.34 -10.15 -0.94
N LYS A 13 18.44 -9.31 -1.44
CA LYS A 13 17.34 -8.77 -0.64
C LYS A 13 16.45 -9.88 -0.09
N TRP A 14 16.10 -10.85 -0.95
CA TRP A 14 15.29 -11.99 -0.54
C TRP A 14 15.98 -12.82 0.54
N VAL A 15 17.29 -13.09 0.38
CA VAL A 15 18.07 -13.88 1.34
C VAL A 15 18.24 -13.15 2.67
N LYS A 16 18.56 -11.86 2.64
CA LYS A 16 18.74 -11.04 3.84
C LYS A 16 17.40 -10.66 4.48
N GLY A 17 16.35 -10.68 3.69
CA GLY A 17 15.01 -10.33 4.10
C GLY A 17 14.75 -8.82 4.14
N THR A 18 13.65 -8.43 3.55
CA THR A 18 13.01 -7.16 3.83
C THR A 18 11.88 -7.43 4.80
N GLU A 19 11.49 -6.43 5.58
CA GLU A 19 10.36 -6.59 6.49
C GLU A 19 9.40 -5.42 6.40
N LEU A 20 8.13 -5.72 6.61
CA LEU A 20 7.11 -4.70 6.73
C LEU A 20 7.09 -4.21 8.18
N VAL A 21 7.32 -2.92 8.37
CA VAL A 21 7.34 -2.30 9.69
C VAL A 21 6.30 -1.20 9.76
N GLU A 22 5.71 -1.02 10.92
CA GLU A 22 4.78 0.10 11.15
C GLU A 22 5.57 1.36 11.45
N LEU A 23 5.18 2.47 10.82
CA LEU A 23 5.82 3.77 10.99
C LEU A 23 4.85 4.75 11.65
N ASP A 24 5.36 5.59 12.55
CA ASP A 24 4.58 6.64 13.21
C ASP A 24 4.91 8.03 12.69
N ASP A 25 5.91 8.14 11.82
CA ASP A 25 6.33 9.41 11.22
C ASP A 25 6.89 9.20 9.82
N ILE A 26 6.52 10.09 8.92
CA ILE A 26 7.03 10.14 7.54
C ILE A 26 7.05 11.60 7.09
N ASP A 27 7.81 11.90 6.04
CA ASP A 27 7.69 13.17 5.34
C ASP A 27 6.56 13.05 4.31
N VAL A 28 5.38 13.58 4.65
CA VAL A 28 4.20 13.48 3.77
C VAL A 28 4.41 14.19 2.43
N SER A 29 5.35 15.13 2.33
CA SER A 29 5.64 15.80 1.07
C SER A 29 6.30 14.87 0.04
N GLU A 30 6.84 13.73 0.46
CA GLU A 30 7.36 12.71 -0.46
C GLU A 30 6.26 11.94 -1.18
N ASP A 31 5.02 11.97 -0.68
CA ASP A 31 3.93 11.21 -1.28
C ASP A 31 3.53 11.84 -2.62
N PRO A 32 3.78 11.16 -3.75
CA PRO A 32 3.46 11.70 -5.06
C PRO A 32 1.96 11.57 -5.41
N VAL A 33 1.22 10.82 -4.60
CA VAL A 33 -0.19 10.47 -4.89
C VAL A 33 -1.14 11.35 -4.10
N ARG A 34 -0.90 11.46 -2.78
CA ARG A 34 -1.81 12.20 -1.87
C ARG A 34 -1.04 13.07 -0.89
N PRO A 35 -0.23 14.02 -1.38
CA PRO A 35 0.59 14.86 -0.49
C PRO A 35 -0.25 15.76 0.41
N GLU A 36 -1.53 15.98 0.08
CA GLU A 36 -2.46 16.79 0.86
C GLU A 36 -2.92 16.11 2.15
N LEU A 37 -2.78 14.80 2.28
CA LEU A 37 -3.16 14.09 3.50
C LEU A 37 -2.08 14.27 4.57
N THR A 38 -2.51 14.78 5.72
CA THR A 38 -1.60 15.05 6.85
C THR A 38 -1.06 13.77 7.46
N LEU A 39 0.01 13.88 8.24
CA LEU A 39 0.52 12.76 9.02
C LEU A 39 -0.56 12.26 9.99
N GLY A 40 -1.24 13.19 10.66
CA GLY A 40 -2.32 12.85 11.61
C GLY A 40 -3.41 12.01 10.96
N PHE A 41 -3.85 12.37 9.75
CA PHE A 41 -4.83 11.56 9.01
C PHE A 41 -4.38 10.11 8.86
N ARG A 42 -3.10 9.90 8.55
CA ARG A 42 -2.55 8.58 8.19
C ARG A 42 -2.38 7.65 9.37
N ILE A 43 -2.35 8.18 10.59
CA ILE A 43 -2.13 7.39 11.81
C ILE A 43 -3.29 7.42 12.79
N GLN A 44 -4.32 8.23 12.53
CA GLN A 44 -5.52 8.30 13.38
C GLN A 44 -6.49 7.16 13.08
N HIS A 45 -7.35 6.87 14.05
CA HIS A 45 -8.38 5.86 13.92
C HIS A 45 -7.79 4.50 13.51
N ASP A 46 -8.47 3.78 12.65
CA ASP A 46 -7.99 2.47 12.19
C ASP A 46 -7.20 2.63 10.88
N ARG A 47 -6.13 3.42 10.95
CA ARG A 47 -5.21 3.68 9.84
C ARG A 47 -3.78 3.48 10.28
N LYS A 48 -2.95 2.96 9.38
CA LYS A 48 -1.54 2.67 9.65
C LYS A 48 -0.67 3.06 8.47
N ILE A 49 0.57 3.43 8.77
CA ILE A 49 1.62 3.60 7.77
C ILE A 49 2.56 2.41 7.91
N PHE A 50 2.83 1.72 6.80
CA PHE A 50 3.84 0.68 6.75
C PHE A 50 5.02 1.11 5.89
N GLY A 51 6.20 0.72 6.32
CA GLY A 51 7.42 0.87 5.54
C GLY A 51 8.01 -0.48 5.19
N LEU A 52 8.66 -0.56 4.04
CA LEU A 52 9.48 -1.71 3.66
C LEU A 52 10.90 -1.43 4.13
N LYS A 53 11.34 -2.15 5.15
CA LYS A 53 12.66 -1.96 5.73
C LYS A 53 13.63 -3.00 5.20
N TYR A 54 14.77 -2.52 4.71
CA TYR A 54 15.93 -3.35 4.33
C TYR A 54 17.15 -2.78 5.00
N GLU A 55 17.78 -3.59 5.86
CA GLU A 55 18.85 -3.10 6.75
C GLU A 55 18.32 -1.95 7.62
N ASN A 56 18.90 -0.76 7.55
CA ASN A 56 18.47 0.39 8.34
C ASN A 56 17.72 1.44 7.51
N GLU A 57 17.28 1.07 6.30
CA GLU A 57 16.64 2.01 5.39
C GLU A 57 15.20 1.60 5.08
N ILE A 58 14.32 2.59 4.93
CA ILE A 58 12.96 2.41 4.43
C ILE A 58 12.99 2.60 2.92
N GLU A 59 12.65 1.56 2.17
CA GLU A 59 12.72 1.57 0.71
C GLU A 59 11.40 1.91 0.02
N ALA A 60 10.29 1.72 0.71
CA ALA A 60 8.95 2.05 0.21
C ALA A 60 8.02 2.31 1.37
N ILE A 61 6.93 3.00 1.09
CA ILE A 61 5.91 3.36 2.08
C ILE A 61 4.54 3.06 1.49
N ILE A 62 3.65 2.49 2.31
CA ILE A 62 2.25 2.27 1.96
C ILE A 62 1.36 2.66 3.14
N CYS A 63 0.31 3.43 2.86
CA CYS A 63 -0.65 3.85 3.86
C CYS A 63 -1.94 3.06 3.70
N VAL A 64 -2.47 2.56 4.81
CA VAL A 64 -3.59 1.62 4.83
C VAL A 64 -4.63 2.07 5.84
N ALA A 65 -5.90 2.02 5.43
CA ALA A 65 -7.05 2.20 6.31
C ALA A 65 -7.79 0.86 6.41
N PHE A 66 -8.32 0.57 7.58
CA PHE A 66 -9.09 -0.66 7.82
C PHE A 66 -10.56 -0.28 7.91
N CYS A 67 -11.36 -0.80 6.99
CA CYS A 67 -12.74 -0.40 6.79
C CYS A 67 -13.65 -1.63 6.85
N PRO A 68 -14.94 -1.47 7.23
CA PRO A 68 -15.89 -2.58 7.21
C PRO A 68 -16.26 -3.01 5.80
N GLU A 69 -16.15 -2.11 4.83
CA GLU A 69 -16.36 -2.40 3.41
C GLU A 69 -15.50 -1.49 2.54
N VAL A 70 -15.55 -1.63 1.24
CA VAL A 70 -14.69 -0.88 0.30
C VAL A 70 -15.21 0.54 0.12
N PRO A 71 -14.43 1.58 0.45
CA PRO A 71 -14.81 2.96 0.21
C PRO A 71 -14.60 3.34 -1.27
N TYR A 72 -15.39 4.28 -1.75
CA TYR A 72 -15.29 4.80 -3.12
C TYR A 72 -14.72 6.21 -3.18
N SER A 73 -14.43 6.80 -2.03
CA SER A 73 -13.82 8.12 -1.92
C SER A 73 -12.98 8.22 -0.65
N VAL A 74 -12.10 9.22 -0.60
CA VAL A 74 -11.32 9.50 0.61
C VAL A 74 -12.24 9.85 1.78
N ARG A 75 -13.33 10.56 1.50
CA ARG A 75 -14.31 10.94 2.53
C ARG A 75 -14.98 9.71 3.13
N GLU A 76 -15.41 8.77 2.30
CA GLU A 76 -15.99 7.50 2.79
C GLU A 76 -14.96 6.70 3.58
N MET A 77 -13.73 6.63 3.08
CA MET A 77 -12.65 5.92 3.77
C MET A 77 -12.40 6.52 5.16
N ASP A 78 -12.41 7.85 5.26
CA ASP A 78 -12.25 8.53 6.55
C ASP A 78 -13.35 8.11 7.53
N TYR A 79 -14.60 8.11 7.10
CA TYR A 79 -15.73 7.67 7.91
C TYR A 79 -15.63 6.20 8.29
N MET A 80 -15.41 5.34 7.31
CA MET A 80 -15.39 3.90 7.51
C MET A 80 -14.26 3.44 8.42
N SER A 81 -13.10 4.12 8.36
CA SER A 81 -11.95 3.75 9.19
C SER A 81 -12.06 4.21 10.65
N ARG A 82 -13.12 4.92 10.99
CA ARG A 82 -13.40 5.28 12.40
C ARG A 82 -14.11 4.15 13.14
N VAL A 83 -14.64 3.17 12.42
CA VAL A 83 -15.23 1.97 13.00
C VAL A 83 -14.11 0.98 13.27
N LYS A 84 -14.08 0.41 14.48
CA LYS A 84 -13.04 -0.55 14.87
C LYS A 84 -13.24 -1.90 14.18
N ASP A 85 -12.12 -2.60 13.99
CA ASP A 85 -12.08 -3.99 13.52
C ASP A 85 -12.63 -4.20 12.11
N GLY A 86 -12.44 -3.21 11.24
CA GLY A 86 -12.72 -3.36 9.81
C GLY A 86 -11.83 -4.45 9.20
N LYS A 87 -12.41 -5.30 8.36
CA LYS A 87 -11.70 -6.43 7.73
C LYS A 87 -11.32 -6.20 6.29
N CYS A 88 -11.62 -5.03 5.73
CA CYS A 88 -11.11 -4.63 4.44
C CYS A 88 -9.88 -3.73 4.64
N ALA A 89 -8.71 -4.20 4.23
CA ALA A 89 -7.51 -3.38 4.23
C ALA A 89 -7.50 -2.54 2.96
N ILE A 90 -7.49 -1.22 3.11
CA ILE A 90 -7.58 -0.27 2.00
C ILE A 90 -6.26 0.47 1.85
N ALA A 91 -5.50 0.10 0.83
CA ALA A 91 -4.26 0.80 0.49
C ALA A 91 -4.61 2.04 -0.33
N TYR A 92 -4.37 3.24 0.23
CA TYR A 92 -4.78 4.47 -0.43
C TYR A 92 -3.63 5.29 -1.01
N THR A 93 -2.40 4.98 -0.64
CA THR A 93 -1.22 5.55 -1.28
C THR A 93 -0.03 4.63 -1.09
N VAL A 94 0.81 4.55 -2.11
CA VAL A 94 2.05 3.77 -2.10
C VAL A 94 3.09 4.50 -2.93
N TRP A 95 4.31 4.56 -2.42
CA TRP A 95 5.43 5.07 -3.20
C TRP A 95 6.72 4.37 -2.80
N SER A 96 7.70 4.41 -3.69
CA SER A 96 8.98 3.76 -3.46
C SER A 96 10.12 4.75 -3.57
N ARG A 97 11.15 4.49 -2.79
CA ARG A 97 12.42 5.22 -2.83
C ARG A 97 13.47 4.46 -3.64
N LYS A 98 13.22 3.17 -3.89
CA LYS A 98 14.12 2.30 -4.66
C LYS A 98 13.32 1.51 -5.69
N ARG A 99 13.94 1.22 -6.82
CA ARG A 99 13.34 0.45 -7.90
C ARG A 99 12.90 -0.93 -7.41
N GLY A 100 11.68 -1.32 -7.73
CA GLY A 100 11.11 -2.61 -7.35
C GLY A 100 10.53 -2.65 -5.94
N ALA A 101 10.81 -1.65 -5.10
CA ALA A 101 10.34 -1.65 -3.71
C ALA A 101 8.83 -1.47 -3.60
N GLY A 102 8.21 -0.76 -4.55
CA GLY A 102 6.74 -0.61 -4.58
C GLY A 102 6.02 -1.94 -4.75
N LYS A 103 6.48 -2.77 -5.69
CA LYS A 103 5.96 -4.13 -5.87
C LYS A 103 6.15 -4.96 -4.62
N GLU A 104 7.33 -4.88 -4.03
CA GLU A 104 7.68 -5.69 -2.86
C GLU A 104 6.85 -5.32 -1.63
N ILE A 105 6.61 -4.01 -1.37
CA ILE A 105 5.79 -3.60 -0.24
C ILE A 105 4.34 -4.03 -0.40
N VAL A 106 3.80 -4.00 -1.63
CA VAL A 106 2.46 -4.50 -1.90
C VAL A 106 2.37 -6.00 -1.60
N ASN A 107 3.37 -6.77 -2.02
CA ASN A 107 3.41 -8.21 -1.73
C ASN A 107 3.51 -8.48 -0.23
N LYS A 108 4.35 -7.74 0.48
CA LYS A 108 4.48 -7.85 1.95
C LYS A 108 3.19 -7.47 2.67
N LEU A 109 2.50 -6.45 2.18
CA LEU A 109 1.20 -6.08 2.73
C LEU A 109 0.18 -7.20 2.52
N GLY A 110 0.18 -7.85 1.36
CA GLY A 110 -0.67 -9.00 1.08
C GLY A 110 -0.42 -10.15 2.06
N GLU A 111 0.84 -10.47 2.33
CA GLU A 111 1.21 -11.48 3.32
C GLU A 111 0.74 -11.10 4.73
N TRP A 112 0.93 -9.82 5.09
CA TRP A 112 0.47 -9.29 6.37
C TRP A 112 -1.05 -9.39 6.51
N ALA A 113 -1.78 -9.00 5.46
CA ALA A 113 -3.25 -9.04 5.44
C ALA A 113 -3.76 -10.47 5.63
N LYS A 114 -3.16 -11.42 4.95
CA LYS A 114 -3.49 -12.84 5.09
C LYS A 114 -3.23 -13.33 6.51
N LYS A 115 -2.04 -13.03 7.05
CA LYS A 115 -1.65 -13.44 8.40
C LYS A 115 -2.57 -12.84 9.47
N ASN A 116 -3.01 -11.61 9.27
CA ASN A 116 -3.88 -10.90 10.20
C ASN A 116 -5.36 -11.11 9.91
N LYS A 117 -5.69 -12.08 9.05
CA LYS A 117 -7.05 -12.53 8.76
C LYS A 117 -7.96 -11.42 8.23
N MET A 118 -7.39 -10.55 7.38
CA MET A 118 -8.22 -9.60 6.62
C MET A 118 -9.04 -10.36 5.60
N ASP A 119 -10.24 -9.88 5.32
CA ASP A 119 -11.10 -10.49 4.31
C ASP A 119 -10.68 -10.08 2.90
N ARG A 120 -10.26 -8.82 2.74
CA ARG A 120 -9.93 -8.24 1.44
C ARG A 120 -8.77 -7.26 1.56
N LEU A 121 -7.99 -7.16 0.49
CA LEU A 121 -7.00 -6.10 0.29
C LEU A 121 -7.37 -5.37 -1.01
N VAL A 122 -7.85 -4.15 -0.86
CA VAL A 122 -8.36 -3.34 -1.98
C VAL A 122 -7.71 -1.96 -1.92
N THR A 123 -7.49 -1.34 -3.07
CA THR A 123 -6.91 0.00 -3.10
C THR A 123 -8.00 1.07 -3.19
N LEU A 124 -7.65 2.28 -2.83
CA LEU A 124 -8.39 3.49 -3.19
C LEU A 124 -7.42 4.38 -3.96
N SER A 125 -7.43 4.23 -5.27
CA SER A 125 -6.40 4.80 -6.17
C SER A 125 -6.96 6.00 -6.94
N PRO A 126 -6.09 6.96 -7.36
CA PRO A 126 -6.54 8.01 -8.26
C PRO A 126 -6.85 7.44 -9.65
N LEU A 127 -7.69 8.16 -10.41
CA LEU A 127 -8.02 7.81 -11.80
C LEU A 127 -6.89 8.26 -12.73
N THR A 128 -5.74 7.60 -12.63
CA THR A 128 -4.58 7.91 -13.48
C THR A 128 -4.08 6.66 -14.20
N PRO A 129 -3.51 6.81 -15.41
CA PRO A 129 -2.90 5.67 -16.09
C PRO A 129 -1.77 5.04 -15.29
N MET A 130 -0.99 5.84 -14.56
CA MET A 130 0.12 5.35 -13.73
C MET A 130 -0.37 4.40 -12.63
N ALA A 131 -1.43 4.80 -11.89
CA ALA A 131 -2.00 3.95 -10.84
C ALA A 131 -2.57 2.66 -11.43
N THR A 132 -3.31 2.75 -12.52
CA THR A 132 -3.86 1.59 -13.22
C THR A 132 -2.77 0.62 -13.63
N HIS A 133 -1.74 1.13 -14.31
CA HIS A 133 -0.62 0.31 -14.77
C HIS A 133 0.08 -0.38 -13.61
N PHE A 134 0.36 0.35 -12.54
CA PHE A 134 1.06 -0.19 -11.38
C PHE A 134 0.29 -1.36 -10.75
N HIS A 135 -0.99 -1.18 -10.47
CA HIS A 135 -1.76 -2.20 -9.78
C HIS A 135 -2.06 -3.42 -10.67
N ILE A 136 -2.41 -3.20 -11.94
CA ILE A 136 -2.64 -4.32 -12.87
C ILE A 136 -1.35 -5.10 -13.09
N LYS A 137 -0.22 -4.43 -13.29
CA LYS A 137 1.08 -5.09 -13.45
C LYS A 137 1.46 -5.94 -12.24
N ASN A 138 1.07 -5.51 -11.05
CA ASN A 138 1.36 -6.22 -9.82
C ASN A 138 0.31 -7.28 -9.46
N GLY A 139 -0.62 -7.59 -10.36
CA GLY A 139 -1.53 -8.71 -10.23
C GLY A 139 -2.91 -8.39 -9.67
N ALA A 140 -3.21 -7.12 -9.43
CA ALA A 140 -4.54 -6.73 -8.96
C ALA A 140 -5.56 -6.72 -10.10
N LYS A 141 -6.84 -6.80 -9.71
CA LYS A 141 -7.97 -6.66 -10.63
C LYS A 141 -8.71 -5.37 -10.33
N GLN A 142 -9.08 -4.62 -11.36
CA GLN A 142 -9.94 -3.46 -11.19
C GLN A 142 -11.36 -3.94 -10.84
N VAL A 143 -11.85 -3.56 -9.67
CA VAL A 143 -13.17 -4.01 -9.19
C VAL A 143 -14.23 -2.90 -9.22
N HIS A 144 -13.82 -1.64 -9.24
CA HIS A 144 -14.75 -0.52 -9.34
C HIS A 144 -14.07 0.73 -9.86
N ILE A 145 -14.83 1.52 -10.64
CA ILE A 145 -14.44 2.87 -11.08
C ILE A 145 -15.43 3.82 -10.44
N ASN A 146 -14.93 4.80 -9.69
CA ASN A 146 -15.72 5.77 -8.97
C ASN A 146 -15.66 7.13 -9.66
N GLU A 147 -16.29 8.14 -9.09
CA GLU A 147 -16.31 9.48 -9.67
C GLU A 147 -14.91 10.07 -9.81
N GLU A 148 -14.08 9.97 -8.75
CA GLU A 148 -12.72 10.54 -8.73
C GLU A 148 -11.64 9.52 -8.40
N THR A 149 -12.01 8.26 -8.14
CA THR A 149 -11.10 7.21 -7.72
C THR A 149 -11.41 5.90 -8.44
N GLN A 150 -10.57 4.90 -8.20
CA GLN A 150 -10.81 3.52 -8.65
C GLN A 150 -10.25 2.56 -7.62
N ASN A 151 -10.81 1.35 -7.61
CA ASN A 151 -10.42 0.31 -6.67
C ASN A 151 -9.83 -0.88 -7.42
N PHE A 152 -8.68 -1.34 -6.94
CA PHE A 152 -8.04 -2.58 -7.41
C PHE A 152 -8.00 -3.56 -6.25
N GLU A 153 -8.25 -4.82 -6.52
CA GLU A 153 -8.22 -5.86 -5.48
C GLU A 153 -7.10 -6.84 -5.72
N TYR A 154 -6.33 -7.11 -4.67
CA TYR A 154 -5.28 -8.12 -4.63
C TYR A 154 -5.83 -9.39 -3.98
N ASP A 155 -5.51 -10.53 -4.56
CA ASP A 155 -5.86 -11.83 -3.98
C ASP A 155 -4.92 -12.11 -2.81
N ILE A 156 -5.48 -12.32 -1.63
CA ILE A 156 -4.73 -12.63 -0.40
C ILE A 156 -5.06 -14.02 0.16
N LYS A 157 -5.85 -14.80 -0.56
CA LYS A 157 -6.29 -16.13 -0.09
C LYS A 157 -5.29 -17.24 -0.39
#